data_c52d319682188b655e7d7674916031b2
#
_entry.id   c52d319682188b655e7d7674916031b2
#
_cell.length_a   1.000
_cell.length_b   1.000
_cell.length_c   1.000
_cell.angle_alpha   90.00
_cell.angle_beta   90.00
_cell.angle_gamma   90.00
#
_symmetry.space_group_name_H-M   'P 1'
#
loop_
_entity.id
_entity.type
_entity.pdbx_description
1 polymer ?
#
loop_
_entity_poly.entity_id
_entity_poly.type
_entity_poly.pdbx_seq_one_letter_code
_entity_poly.pdbx_strand_id
1 'polypeptide(L)'
;MYDFERGDIVYIRDFPFGKPTRINGKVIGILPGEYYNILLTNGLNQGTIVPYKSYKLIRRKDVPIEIREDKEGKQANDEIIQR
;
A
#
# COMPACT_ATOMS: atom_id res chain seq x y z
N MET A 1 15.51 -5.87 12.47
CA MET A 1 14.38 -6.54 11.84
C MET A 1 13.53 -5.51 11.11
N TYR A 2 13.01 -5.89 9.95
CA TYR A 2 12.26 -4.96 9.12
C TYR A 2 10.79 -5.29 9.18
N ASP A 3 9.96 -4.26 9.13
CA ASP A 3 8.52 -4.43 9.17
C ASP A 3 7.95 -4.95 7.86
N PHE A 4 8.65 -4.70 6.76
CA PHE A 4 8.16 -5.06 5.43
C PHE A 4 9.26 -5.73 4.64
N GLU A 5 8.86 -6.48 3.63
CA GLU A 5 9.79 -7.17 2.74
C GLU A 5 9.55 -6.75 1.31
N ARG A 6 10.56 -6.91 0.48
CA ARG A 6 10.40 -6.66 -0.94
C ARG A 6 9.26 -7.49 -1.48
N GLY A 7 8.45 -6.85 -2.29
CA GLY A 7 7.28 -7.50 -2.85
C GLY A 7 6.00 -7.27 -2.10
N ASP A 8 6.09 -6.78 -0.85
CA ASP A 8 4.89 -6.50 -0.08
C ASP A 8 4.10 -5.38 -0.73
N ILE A 9 2.78 -5.52 -0.71
CA ILE A 9 1.89 -4.45 -1.13
C ILE A 9 1.51 -3.65 0.10
N VAL A 10 1.71 -2.35 0.03
CA VAL A 10 1.46 -1.47 1.16
C VAL A 10 0.64 -0.28 0.71
N TYR A 11 -0.08 0.30 1.65
CA TYR A 11 -0.80 1.54 1.43
C TYR A 11 -0.10 2.65 2.20
N ILE A 12 -0.19 3.86 1.69
CA ILE A 12 0.44 5.02 2.30
C ILE A 12 -0.55 5.63 3.29
N ARG A 13 -0.06 5.98 4.47
CA ARG A 13 -0.87 6.64 5.49
C ARG A 13 -0.78 8.14 5.34
N ASP A 14 -1.81 8.82 5.80
CA ASP A 14 -1.72 10.26 6.00
C ASP A 14 -0.64 10.54 7.04
N PHE A 15 -0.06 11.71 6.94
CA PHE A 15 0.96 12.12 7.89
C PHE A 15 0.31 12.60 9.19
N PRO A 16 0.90 12.26 10.35
CA PRO A 16 2.04 11.36 10.54
C PRO A 16 1.63 9.91 10.75
N PHE A 17 0.51 9.64 11.37
CA PHE A 17 0.05 8.30 11.66
C PHE A 17 -1.42 8.15 11.36
N GLY A 18 -1.89 8.87 10.35
CA GLY A 18 -3.28 8.92 10.03
C GLY A 18 -3.81 7.65 9.41
N LYS A 19 -4.98 7.78 8.84
CA LYS A 19 -5.65 6.66 8.22
C LYS A 19 -4.95 6.27 6.93
N PRO A 20 -5.07 5.01 6.51
CA PRO A 20 -4.56 4.62 5.21
C PRO A 20 -5.25 5.43 4.13
N THR A 21 -4.48 5.84 3.14
CA THR A 21 -5.04 6.49 1.96
C THR A 21 -5.32 5.42 0.92
N ARG A 22 -5.85 5.83 -0.22
CA ARG A 22 -6.05 4.90 -1.32
C ARG A 22 -4.81 4.74 -2.17
N ILE A 23 -3.74 5.46 -1.85
CA ILE A 23 -2.49 5.33 -2.60
C ILE A 23 -1.74 4.12 -2.10
N ASN A 24 -1.34 3.27 -3.02
CA ASN A 24 -0.63 2.06 -2.64
C ASN A 24 0.56 1.83 -3.55
N GLY A 25 1.37 0.87 -3.17
CA GLY A 25 2.55 0.54 -3.94
C GLY A 25 3.16 -0.75 -3.48
N LYS A 26 4.30 -1.05 -4.07
CA LYS A 26 5.03 -2.28 -3.79
C LYS A 26 6.39 -1.92 -3.20
N VAL A 27 6.78 -2.63 -2.15
CA VAL A 27 8.11 -2.46 -1.58
C VAL A 27 9.11 -3.05 -2.55
N ILE A 28 10.04 -2.22 -3.03
CA ILE A 28 11.06 -2.68 -3.95
C ILE A 28 12.46 -2.57 -3.39
N GLY A 29 12.63 -1.94 -2.25
CA GLY A 29 13.94 -1.83 -1.63
C GLY A 29 13.82 -1.50 -0.16
N ILE A 30 14.83 -1.87 0.59
CA ILE A 30 14.90 -1.63 2.02
C ILE A 30 16.14 -0.78 2.26
N LEU A 31 15.94 0.35 2.92
CA LEU A 31 17.01 1.32 3.13
C LEU A 31 17.32 1.46 4.60
N PRO A 32 18.49 2.01 4.94
CA PRO A 32 18.82 2.25 6.34
C PRO A 32 17.82 3.21 6.97
N GLY A 33 17.70 3.14 8.31
CA GLY A 33 16.85 4.06 9.03
C GLY A 33 15.37 3.77 8.91
N GLU A 34 15.03 2.53 8.60
CA GLU A 34 13.62 2.11 8.51
C GLU A 34 12.89 2.79 7.35
N TYR A 35 13.62 3.09 6.28
CA TYR A 35 13.02 3.58 5.05
C TYR A 35 12.84 2.43 4.08
N TYR A 36 11.83 2.57 3.25
CA TYR A 36 11.55 1.60 2.22
C TYR A 36 11.28 2.33 0.92
N ASN A 37 11.87 1.84 -0.16
CA ASN A 37 11.56 2.39 -1.48
C ASN A 37 10.27 1.73 -1.97
N ILE A 38 9.30 2.58 -2.28
CA ILE A 38 7.98 2.12 -2.70
C ILE A 38 7.74 2.55 -4.13
N LEU A 39 7.44 1.58 -4.97
CA LEU A 39 7.00 1.85 -6.34
C LEU A 39 5.49 2.08 -6.29
N LEU A 40 5.07 3.31 -6.51
CA LEU A 40 3.66 3.64 -6.45
C LEU A 40 2.93 3.02 -7.63
N THR A 41 1.83 2.33 -7.36
CA THR A 41 1.11 1.59 -8.38
C THR A 41 -0.22 2.21 -8.75
N ASN A 42 -0.59 3.31 -8.11
CA ASN A 42 -1.80 4.04 -8.51
C ASN A 42 -1.62 5.51 -8.12
N GLY A 43 -2.63 6.30 -8.45
CA GLY A 43 -2.61 7.72 -8.12
C GLY A 43 -1.85 8.54 -9.15
N LEU A 44 -1.73 9.83 -8.84
CA LEU A 44 -1.11 10.77 -9.77
C LEU A 44 0.36 10.46 -10.01
N ASN A 45 1.02 9.86 -9.02
CA ASN A 45 2.46 9.59 -9.13
C ASN A 45 2.73 8.12 -9.43
N GLN A 46 1.78 7.44 -10.02
CA GLN A 46 1.95 6.05 -10.39
C GLN A 46 3.24 5.88 -11.21
N GLY A 47 4.01 4.86 -10.86
CA GLY A 47 5.23 4.55 -11.57
C GLY A 47 6.48 5.19 -10.99
N THR A 48 6.33 6.06 -9.99
CA THR A 48 7.49 6.67 -9.35
C THR A 48 7.90 5.86 -8.14
N ILE A 49 9.17 5.99 -7.76
CA ILE A 49 9.73 5.33 -6.59
C ILE A 49 9.97 6.39 -5.53
N VAL A 50 9.36 6.20 -4.36
CA VAL A 50 9.45 7.18 -3.28
C VAL A 50 9.87 6.48 -2.01
N PRO A 51 10.82 7.03 -1.25
CA PRO A 51 11.18 6.45 0.03
C PRO A 51 10.21 6.89 1.12
N TYR A 52 9.74 5.94 1.91
CA TYR A 52 8.85 6.22 3.03
C TYR A 52 9.37 5.56 4.28
N LYS A 53 9.25 6.24 5.41
CA LYS A 53 9.49 5.62 6.70
C LYS A 53 8.44 4.55 6.96
N SER A 54 8.81 3.56 7.76
CA SER A 54 7.92 2.45 8.03
C SER A 54 6.57 2.90 8.60
N TYR A 55 6.55 3.94 9.43
CA TYR A 55 5.29 4.37 10.05
C TYR A 55 4.31 4.99 9.06
N LYS A 56 4.78 5.30 7.86
CA LYS A 56 3.91 5.82 6.81
C LYS A 56 3.25 4.71 6.00
N LEU A 57 3.55 3.47 6.31
CA LEU A 57 3.12 2.34 5.50
C LEU A 57 2.24 1.41 6.33
N ILE A 58 1.27 0.79 5.66
CA ILE A 58 0.45 -0.23 6.29
C ILE A 58 0.26 -1.35 5.27
N ARG A 59 0.33 -2.59 5.72
CA ARG A 59 0.15 -3.73 4.84
C ARG A 59 -1.26 -3.75 4.29
N ARG A 60 -1.36 -4.17 3.03
CA ARG A 60 -2.66 -4.22 2.36
C ARG A 60 -3.68 -5.01 3.18
N LYS A 61 -3.26 -6.12 3.76
CA LYS A 61 -4.18 -6.96 4.49
C LYS A 61 -4.74 -6.28 5.74
N ASP A 62 -4.08 -5.25 6.23
CA ASP A 62 -4.50 -4.53 7.42
C ASP A 62 -5.31 -3.28 7.08
N VAL A 63 -5.53 -3.01 5.81
CA VAL A 63 -6.27 -1.84 5.36
C VAL A 63 -7.74 -2.21 5.25
N PRO A 64 -8.66 -1.39 5.78
CA PRO A 64 -10.09 -1.69 5.67
C PRO A 64 -10.49 -1.89 4.21
N ILE A 65 -11.39 -2.83 3.99
CA ILE A 65 -11.79 -3.18 2.64
C ILE A 65 -12.33 -1.99 1.88
N GLU A 66 -13.04 -1.09 2.54
CA GLU A 66 -13.61 0.05 1.85
C GLU A 66 -12.56 1.01 1.33
N ILE A 67 -11.32 0.91 1.81
CA ILE A 67 -10.25 1.77 1.34
C ILE A 67 -9.45 1.09 0.23
N ARG A 68 -9.38 -0.23 0.25
CA ARG A 68 -8.62 -0.94 -0.76
C ARG A 68 -9.20 -0.68 -2.13
N GLU A 69 -8.30 -0.48 -3.07
CA GLU A 69 -8.69 -0.27 -4.45
C GLU A 69 -8.79 -1.57 -5.18
N ASP A 70 -9.21 -2.59 -4.55
CA ASP A 70 -9.18 -3.89 -5.17
C ASP A 70 -10.38 -4.11 -6.02
N LYS A 71 -10.13 -4.34 -7.23
CA LYS A 71 -11.19 -4.76 -8.10
C LYS A 71 -11.47 -6.19 -7.90
N GLU A 72 -10.53 -6.80 -7.34
CA GLU A 72 -10.80 -8.13 -7.02
C GLU A 72 -11.73 -8.09 -5.90
N GLY A 73 -11.66 -7.67 -5.86
CA GLY A 73 -12.48 -7.85 -5.11
C GLY A 73 -13.67 -7.53 -5.46
N LYS A 74 -13.52 -7.20 -6.03
CA LYS A 74 -14.39 -6.89 -6.34
C LYS A 74 -14.88 -7.49 -7.03
N GLN A 75 -14.21 -8.01 -7.25
CA GLN A 75 -14.56 -8.55 -7.41
C GLN A 75 -14.98 -9.06 -7.21
N ALA A 76 -14.98 -9.11 -7.41
CA ALA A 76 -15.37 -9.54 -7.04
C ALA A 76 -16.10 -9.75 -6.85
N ASN A 77 -16.12 -9.63 -7.04
CA ASN A 77 -16.74 -9.77 -6.84
C ASN A 77 -17.47 -9.79 -6.91
N ASP A 78 -17.41 -9.68 -7.31
CA ASP A 78 -17.87 -9.75 -7.32
C ASP A 78 -18.48 -10.12 -7.31
N GLU A 79 -18.41 -10.20 -7.51
CA GLU A 79 -18.76 -10.57 -7.30
C GLU A 79 -19.43 -10.84 -6.91
N ILE A 80 -19.49 -10.75 -6.87
CA ILE A 80 -19.99 -10.91 -6.38
C ILE A 80 -20.88 -10.93 -6.35
N ILE A 81 -21.02 -10.77 -6.66
CA ILE A 81 -21.57 -10.77 -6.55
C ILE A 81 -22.34 -11.03 -6.83
N GLN A 82 -22.47 -11.10 -7.24
CA GLN A 82 -22.85 -11.38 -7.33
C GLN A 82 -23.45 -11.77 -7.30
N ARG A 83 -23.65 -11.81 -7.50
CA ARG A 83 -23.93 -12.28 -7.28
C ARG A 83 -24.39 -12.61 -7.12
#